data_7ebc7850a529e55f9f269aa6df75e8ad
#
_entry.id   7ebc7850a529e55f9f269aa6df75e8ad
#
_cell.length_a   1.000
_cell.length_b   1.000
_cell.length_c   1.000
_cell.angle_alpha   90.00
_cell.angle_beta   90.00
_cell.angle_gamma   90.00
#
_symmetry.space_group_name_H-M   'P 1'
#
loop_
_entity.id
_entity.type
_entity.pdbx_description
1 polymer ?
#
loop_
_entity_poly.entity_id
_entity_poly.type
_entity_poly.pdbx_seq_one_letter_code
_entity_poly.pdbx_strand_id
1 'polypeptide(L)'
;MAQPMTAYTPEIRTQAAGREWVLRRASDFDSLWDDMVADGRADADDHIPYWTELWPSSLVLSAWLEKNKDSLAGRRCLDLGCGIGLTSLVGQQLGAEVVGIDYEADALHYALINAGLNSVPSPAWVAMDWRRPAVAAGAFDYIWGGDIMYERRFVEPVLGICRHALAEGGRVWVAEPGRTVYEHFLKALPDFGWTGKKVYVEKVDALYAQSCKVEAAIWELARRN
;
A
#
# COMPACT_ATOMS: atom_id res chain seq x y z
N MET A 1 20.95 0.65 -22.54
CA MET A 1 20.84 1.95 -21.85
C MET A 1 19.36 2.29 -21.85
N ALA A 2 18.69 2.15 -20.70
CA ALA A 2 17.30 2.58 -20.55
C ALA A 2 17.29 4.11 -20.61
N GLN A 3 16.44 4.68 -21.46
CA GLN A 3 16.20 6.13 -21.49
C GLN A 3 15.62 6.56 -20.13
N PRO A 4 16.02 7.70 -19.58
CA PRO A 4 15.38 8.24 -18.39
C PRO A 4 13.91 8.48 -18.72
N MET A 5 13.01 7.91 -17.95
CA MET A 5 11.57 8.19 -18.03
C MET A 5 11.35 9.62 -17.51
N THR A 6 11.44 10.60 -18.40
CA THR A 6 11.21 12.01 -18.12
C THR A 6 9.83 12.49 -18.59
N ALA A 7 8.98 11.59 -19.07
CA ALA A 7 7.64 11.93 -19.53
C ALA A 7 6.60 11.15 -18.73
N TYR A 8 5.56 11.86 -18.26
CA TYR A 8 4.35 11.28 -17.72
C TYR A 8 3.77 10.23 -18.68
N THR A 9 3.44 9.08 -18.11
CA THR A 9 2.67 8.05 -18.82
C THR A 9 1.39 7.78 -18.05
N PRO A 10 0.21 7.81 -18.72
CA PRO A 10 -1.07 7.53 -18.07
C PRO A 10 -1.18 6.05 -17.64
N GLU A 11 -0.30 5.19 -18.15
CA GLU A 11 -0.25 3.77 -17.82
C GLU A 11 1.15 3.38 -17.37
N ILE A 12 1.20 2.67 -16.24
CA ILE A 12 2.40 2.04 -15.71
C ILE A 12 2.30 0.54 -16.03
N ARG A 13 3.36 -0.02 -16.64
CA ARG A 13 3.48 -1.47 -16.84
C ARG A 13 4.54 -2.00 -15.89
N THR A 14 4.19 -3.04 -15.15
CA THR A 14 5.11 -3.63 -14.17
C THR A 14 4.92 -5.14 -14.06
N GLN A 15 5.97 -5.81 -13.60
CA GLN A 15 5.93 -7.25 -13.27
C GLN A 15 5.76 -7.38 -11.75
N ALA A 16 4.74 -8.11 -11.32
CA ALA A 16 4.52 -8.44 -9.91
C ALA A 16 3.74 -9.74 -9.80
N ALA A 17 4.05 -10.55 -8.78
CA ALA A 17 3.36 -11.82 -8.51
C ALA A 17 3.19 -12.69 -9.78
N GLY A 18 4.29 -12.89 -10.51
CA GLY A 18 4.35 -13.80 -11.65
C GLY A 18 3.64 -13.34 -12.93
N ARG A 19 3.14 -12.10 -13.01
CA ARG A 19 2.48 -11.57 -14.22
C ARG A 19 2.76 -10.10 -14.48
N GLU A 20 2.48 -9.65 -15.71
CA GLU A 20 2.43 -8.24 -16.06
C GLU A 20 1.13 -7.59 -15.55
N TRP A 21 1.26 -6.38 -15.04
CA TRP A 21 0.16 -5.52 -14.62
C TRP A 21 0.19 -4.23 -15.42
N VAL A 22 -0.99 -3.77 -15.82
CA VAL A 22 -1.20 -2.48 -16.47
C VAL A 22 -2.00 -1.61 -15.50
N LEU A 23 -1.40 -0.54 -15.02
CA LEU A 23 -2.00 0.35 -14.05
C LEU A 23 -2.18 1.73 -14.65
N ARG A 24 -3.41 2.21 -14.68
CA ARG A 24 -3.75 3.57 -15.08
C ARG A 24 -3.73 4.49 -13.87
N ARG A 25 -3.29 5.72 -14.08
CA ARG A 25 -3.24 6.78 -13.08
C ARG A 25 -3.71 8.12 -13.65
N ALA A 26 -4.08 9.08 -12.78
CA ALA A 26 -4.59 10.39 -13.20
C ALA A 26 -3.51 11.22 -13.90
N SER A 27 -2.38 11.41 -13.22
CA SER A 27 -1.22 12.18 -13.65
C SER A 27 0.01 11.70 -12.85
N ASP A 28 1.19 12.26 -13.12
CA ASP A 28 2.33 12.12 -12.21
C ASP A 28 2.15 13.02 -10.97
N PHE A 29 2.96 12.72 -9.95
CA PHE A 29 2.91 13.42 -8.69
C PHE A 29 3.11 14.93 -8.85
N ASP A 30 4.13 15.34 -9.63
CA ASP A 30 4.49 16.76 -9.76
C ASP A 30 3.35 17.56 -10.40
N SER A 31 2.74 17.02 -11.47
CA SER A 31 1.59 17.66 -12.13
C SER A 31 0.39 17.83 -11.20
N LEU A 32 0.04 16.80 -10.42
CA LEU A 32 -1.07 16.89 -9.46
C LEU A 32 -0.76 17.85 -8.31
N TRP A 33 0.49 17.90 -7.87
CA TRP A 33 0.92 18.84 -6.85
C TRP A 33 0.84 20.28 -7.33
N ASP A 34 1.30 20.57 -8.55
CA ASP A 34 1.22 21.89 -9.16
C ASP A 34 -0.23 22.36 -9.30
N ASP A 35 -1.14 21.48 -9.72
CA ASP A 35 -2.58 21.76 -9.79
C ASP A 35 -3.16 22.07 -8.40
N MET A 36 -2.77 21.32 -7.36
CA MET A 36 -3.20 21.57 -5.99
C MET A 36 -2.69 22.92 -5.45
N VAL A 37 -1.45 23.29 -5.78
CA VAL A 37 -0.88 24.61 -5.44
C VAL A 37 -1.66 25.71 -6.14
N ALA A 38 -1.95 25.57 -7.43
CA ALA A 38 -2.69 26.55 -8.21
C ALA A 38 -4.12 26.77 -7.68
N ASP A 39 -4.76 25.70 -7.19
CA ASP A 39 -6.11 25.73 -6.63
C ASP A 39 -6.15 26.14 -5.13
N GLY A 40 -5.00 26.42 -4.51
CA GLY A 40 -4.89 26.74 -3.08
C GLY A 40 -5.22 25.57 -2.14
N ARG A 41 -5.13 24.34 -2.61
CA ARG A 41 -5.39 23.12 -1.83
C ARG A 41 -4.13 22.51 -1.22
N ALA A 42 -2.94 22.96 -1.61
CA ALA A 42 -1.65 22.43 -1.16
C ALA A 42 -1.37 22.62 0.34
N ASP A 43 -2.05 23.57 1.00
CA ASP A 43 -1.93 23.81 2.44
C ASP A 43 -2.68 22.77 3.30
N ALA A 44 -3.45 21.88 2.68
CA ALA A 44 -4.11 20.79 3.36
C ALA A 44 -3.14 19.58 3.43
N ASP A 45 -2.33 19.51 4.48
CA ASP A 45 -1.30 18.48 4.76
C ASP A 45 -1.75 17.02 4.55
N ASP A 46 -3.05 16.77 4.49
CA ASP A 46 -3.61 15.43 4.40
C ASP A 46 -3.85 14.96 2.95
N HIS A 47 -3.78 15.84 1.95
CA HIS A 47 -4.14 15.57 0.55
C HIS A 47 -2.96 15.49 -0.42
N ILE A 48 -1.78 15.13 0.06
CA ILE A 48 -0.60 14.99 -0.81
C ILE A 48 -0.84 13.83 -1.80
N PRO A 49 -0.67 14.04 -3.13
CA PRO A 49 -1.09 13.08 -4.14
C PRO A 49 -0.14 11.88 -4.32
N TYR A 50 0.38 11.33 -3.21
CA TYR A 50 1.25 10.15 -3.23
C TYR A 50 0.58 8.91 -3.84
N TRP A 51 -0.74 8.85 -3.80
CA TRP A 51 -1.55 7.75 -4.29
C TRP A 51 -1.43 7.49 -5.80
N THR A 52 -1.05 8.53 -6.58
CA THR A 52 -0.94 8.41 -8.03
C THR A 52 0.29 7.62 -8.48
N GLU A 53 1.27 7.46 -7.59
CA GLU A 53 2.53 6.79 -7.92
C GLU A 53 2.54 5.33 -7.46
N LEU A 54 3.22 4.49 -8.24
CA LEU A 54 3.49 3.12 -7.83
C LEU A 54 4.83 3.08 -7.08
N TRP A 55 4.76 2.88 -5.78
CA TRP A 55 5.94 2.84 -4.93
C TRP A 55 6.65 1.47 -4.97
N PRO A 56 7.99 1.42 -4.95
CA PRO A 56 8.75 0.15 -5.01
C PRO A 56 8.36 -0.84 -3.91
N SER A 57 7.97 -0.36 -2.73
CA SER A 57 7.49 -1.20 -1.63
C SER A 57 6.26 -2.03 -2.00
N SER A 58 5.41 -1.54 -2.92
CA SER A 58 4.24 -2.29 -3.42
C SER A 58 4.65 -3.50 -4.26
N LEU A 59 5.77 -3.44 -4.98
CA LEU A 59 6.31 -4.57 -5.72
C LEU A 59 6.85 -5.65 -4.78
N VAL A 60 7.61 -5.24 -3.75
CA VAL A 60 8.13 -6.15 -2.73
C VAL A 60 7.00 -6.79 -1.93
N LEU A 61 5.97 -6.01 -1.59
CA LEU A 61 4.77 -6.52 -0.93
C LEU A 61 4.03 -7.53 -1.84
N SER A 62 3.89 -7.24 -3.12
CA SER A 62 3.28 -8.17 -4.09
C SER A 62 4.02 -9.50 -4.16
N ALA A 63 5.36 -9.48 -4.17
CA ALA A 63 6.18 -10.70 -4.12
C ALA A 63 6.00 -11.47 -2.81
N TRP A 64 5.85 -10.76 -1.69
CA TRP A 64 5.56 -11.36 -0.39
C TRP A 64 4.17 -12.01 -0.35
N LEU A 65 3.14 -11.33 -0.89
CA LEU A 65 1.78 -11.90 -1.00
C LEU A 65 1.80 -13.19 -1.84
N GLU A 66 2.50 -13.22 -2.97
CA GLU A 66 2.65 -14.41 -3.80
C GLU A 66 3.30 -15.58 -3.05
N LYS A 67 4.36 -15.31 -2.29
CA LYS A 67 5.04 -16.33 -1.45
C LYS A 67 4.10 -16.92 -0.39
N ASN A 68 3.09 -16.16 0.05
CA ASN A 68 2.15 -16.55 1.09
C ASN A 68 0.75 -16.87 0.56
N LYS A 69 0.58 -17.07 -0.74
CA LYS A 69 -0.71 -17.26 -1.40
C LYS A 69 -1.59 -18.34 -0.78
N ASP A 70 -0.99 -19.48 -0.38
CA ASP A 70 -1.73 -20.59 0.22
C ASP A 70 -2.35 -20.21 1.59
N SER A 71 -1.74 -19.26 2.30
CA SER A 71 -2.26 -18.72 3.56
C SER A 71 -3.30 -17.62 3.35
N LEU A 72 -3.34 -17.01 2.16
CA LEU A 72 -4.24 -15.90 1.84
C LEU A 72 -5.55 -16.36 1.20
N ALA A 73 -5.56 -17.50 0.52
CA ALA A 73 -6.72 -17.99 -0.21
C ALA A 73 -7.95 -18.13 0.70
N GLY A 74 -9.05 -17.45 0.34
CA GLY A 74 -10.30 -17.42 1.11
C GLY A 74 -10.24 -16.60 2.40
N ARG A 75 -9.15 -15.84 2.64
CA ARG A 75 -9.01 -14.98 3.81
C ARG A 75 -9.49 -13.56 3.56
N ARG A 76 -10.07 -12.95 4.57
CA ARG A 76 -10.46 -11.54 4.55
C ARG A 76 -9.24 -10.67 4.83
N CYS A 77 -8.93 -9.81 3.89
CA CYS A 77 -7.70 -9.04 3.91
C CYS A 77 -8.01 -7.54 3.75
N LEU A 78 -7.24 -6.69 4.44
CA LEU A 78 -7.34 -5.23 4.36
C LEU A 78 -6.04 -4.66 3.82
N ASP A 79 -6.14 -3.88 2.75
CA ASP A 79 -5.01 -3.13 2.17
C ASP A 79 -5.11 -1.67 2.59
N LEU A 80 -4.15 -1.20 3.41
CA LEU A 80 -4.12 0.16 3.96
C LEU A 80 -3.36 1.09 3.01
N GLY A 81 -4.00 2.19 2.57
CA GLY A 81 -3.39 3.12 1.64
C GLY A 81 -3.11 2.44 0.30
N CYS A 82 -4.14 1.84 -0.29
CA CYS A 82 -4.00 0.99 -1.47
C CYS A 82 -3.61 1.75 -2.75
N GLY A 83 -3.70 3.10 -2.75
CA GLY A 83 -3.40 3.93 -3.92
C GLY A 83 -4.13 3.46 -5.17
N ILE A 84 -3.41 3.30 -6.27
CA ILE A 84 -3.96 2.81 -7.55
C ILE A 84 -4.20 1.29 -7.59
N GLY A 85 -4.07 0.59 -6.45
CA GLY A 85 -4.66 -0.71 -6.20
C GLY A 85 -3.79 -1.94 -6.47
N LEU A 86 -2.50 -1.84 -6.81
CA LEU A 86 -1.70 -3.02 -7.19
C LEU A 86 -1.75 -4.14 -6.15
N THR A 87 -1.46 -3.87 -4.89
CA THR A 87 -1.38 -4.87 -3.82
C THR A 87 -2.74 -5.50 -3.50
N SER A 88 -3.81 -4.70 -3.57
CA SER A 88 -5.19 -5.20 -3.47
C SER A 88 -5.53 -6.15 -4.61
N LEU A 89 -5.18 -5.79 -5.85
CA LEU A 89 -5.44 -6.61 -7.03
C LEU A 89 -4.62 -7.91 -7.01
N VAL A 90 -3.37 -7.85 -6.57
CA VAL A 90 -2.53 -9.05 -6.38
C VAL A 90 -3.17 -9.96 -5.33
N GLY A 91 -3.55 -9.45 -4.17
CA GLY A 91 -4.20 -10.25 -3.12
C GLY A 91 -5.48 -10.91 -3.63
N GLN A 92 -6.34 -10.16 -4.34
CA GLN A 92 -7.56 -10.68 -4.94
C GLN A 92 -7.29 -11.77 -5.99
N GLN A 93 -6.28 -11.58 -6.84
CA GLN A 93 -5.86 -12.57 -7.84
C GLN A 93 -5.34 -13.86 -7.19
N LEU A 94 -4.73 -13.77 -6.02
CA LEU A 94 -4.26 -14.91 -5.23
C LEU A 94 -5.36 -15.60 -4.42
N GLY A 95 -6.63 -15.15 -4.57
CA GLY A 95 -7.81 -15.78 -3.96
C GLY A 95 -8.18 -15.24 -2.58
N ALA A 96 -7.59 -14.13 -2.13
CA ALA A 96 -8.03 -13.44 -0.93
C ALA A 96 -9.32 -12.64 -1.19
N GLU A 97 -10.11 -12.39 -0.14
CA GLU A 97 -11.22 -11.45 -0.14
C GLU A 97 -10.71 -10.08 0.33
N VAL A 98 -10.38 -9.18 -0.61
CA VAL A 98 -9.67 -7.95 -0.30
C VAL A 98 -10.61 -6.75 -0.20
N VAL A 99 -10.41 -5.95 0.84
CA VAL A 99 -10.91 -4.59 0.96
C VAL A 99 -9.71 -3.64 0.84
N GLY A 100 -9.68 -2.82 -0.21
CA GLY A 100 -8.69 -1.75 -0.38
C GLY A 100 -9.23 -0.44 0.18
N ILE A 101 -8.47 0.21 1.03
CA ILE A 101 -8.83 1.51 1.57
C ILE A 101 -7.79 2.56 1.22
N ASP A 102 -8.28 3.75 0.90
CA ASP A 102 -7.45 4.93 0.73
C ASP A 102 -8.18 6.16 1.26
N TYR A 103 -7.43 7.21 1.58
CA TYR A 103 -8.02 8.50 1.97
C TYR A 103 -8.61 9.22 0.75
N GLU A 104 -7.94 9.08 -0.40
CA GLU A 104 -8.31 9.74 -1.64
C GLU A 104 -9.28 8.88 -2.48
N ALA A 105 -10.48 9.43 -2.74
CA ALA A 105 -11.48 8.77 -3.55
C ALA A 105 -11.01 8.55 -5.01
N ASP A 106 -10.18 9.47 -5.52
CA ASP A 106 -9.59 9.36 -6.86
C ASP A 106 -8.64 8.17 -6.98
N ALA A 107 -7.88 7.85 -5.92
CA ALA A 107 -7.08 6.63 -5.87
C ALA A 107 -7.94 5.39 -6.13
N LEU A 108 -9.07 5.29 -5.43
CA LEU A 108 -9.99 4.16 -5.54
C LEU A 108 -10.71 4.09 -6.90
N HIS A 109 -10.98 5.26 -7.51
CA HIS A 109 -11.49 5.31 -8.87
C HIS A 109 -10.51 4.65 -9.86
N TYR A 110 -9.22 4.99 -9.77
CA TYR A 110 -8.21 4.35 -10.60
C TYR A 110 -7.97 2.89 -10.22
N ALA A 111 -8.02 2.52 -8.96
CA ALA A 111 -7.93 1.12 -8.53
C ALA A 111 -9.06 0.26 -9.14
N LEU A 112 -10.28 0.78 -9.21
CA LEU A 112 -11.41 0.12 -9.88
C LEU A 112 -11.18 -0.04 -11.39
N ILE A 113 -10.68 1.00 -12.08
CA ILE A 113 -10.30 0.93 -13.50
C ILE A 113 -9.23 -0.16 -13.70
N ASN A 114 -8.24 -0.21 -12.82
CA ASN A 114 -7.13 -1.14 -12.88
C ASN A 114 -7.56 -2.60 -12.65
N ALA A 115 -8.59 -2.85 -11.86
CA ALA A 115 -9.21 -4.16 -11.75
C ALA A 115 -9.73 -4.64 -13.12
N GLY A 116 -10.45 -3.77 -13.83
CA GLY A 116 -10.97 -4.06 -15.17
C GLY A 116 -9.86 -4.29 -16.21
N LEU A 117 -8.84 -3.43 -16.23
CA LEU A 117 -7.71 -3.53 -17.17
C LEU A 117 -6.94 -4.85 -17.01
N ASN A 118 -6.86 -5.39 -15.81
CA ASN A 118 -6.13 -6.61 -15.52
C ASN A 118 -7.02 -7.87 -15.45
N SER A 119 -8.32 -7.73 -15.72
CA SER A 119 -9.29 -8.84 -15.64
C SER A 119 -9.28 -9.55 -14.28
N VAL A 120 -9.11 -8.80 -13.21
CA VAL A 120 -9.19 -9.29 -11.82
C VAL A 120 -10.57 -8.97 -11.26
N PRO A 121 -11.24 -9.90 -10.56
CA PRO A 121 -12.44 -9.57 -9.80
C PRO A 121 -12.15 -8.38 -8.88
N SER A 122 -12.99 -7.34 -8.94
CA SER A 122 -12.70 -6.10 -8.19
C SER A 122 -12.73 -6.37 -6.69
N PRO A 123 -11.68 -5.99 -5.94
CA PRO A 123 -11.79 -5.82 -4.49
C PRO A 123 -12.92 -4.87 -4.11
N ALA A 124 -13.34 -4.89 -2.85
CA ALA A 124 -14.16 -3.82 -2.31
C ALA A 124 -13.28 -2.59 -2.05
N TRP A 125 -13.75 -1.41 -2.50
CA TRP A 125 -13.02 -0.17 -2.36
C TRP A 125 -13.75 0.76 -1.39
N VAL A 126 -13.03 1.31 -0.40
CA VAL A 126 -13.62 2.16 0.64
C VAL A 126 -12.75 3.41 0.84
N ALA A 127 -13.31 4.59 0.51
CA ALA A 127 -12.69 5.87 0.85
C ALA A 127 -12.83 6.07 2.36
N MET A 128 -11.73 6.09 3.09
CA MET A 128 -11.75 6.10 4.55
C MET A 128 -10.46 6.68 5.14
N ASP A 129 -10.68 7.54 6.13
CA ASP A 129 -9.60 7.97 7.01
C ASP A 129 -9.33 6.87 8.07
N TRP A 130 -8.12 6.34 8.12
CA TRP A 130 -7.74 5.33 9.12
C TRP A 130 -7.78 5.84 10.57
N ARG A 131 -7.81 7.18 10.78
CA ARG A 131 -8.07 7.80 12.09
C ARG A 131 -9.52 7.60 12.56
N ARG A 132 -10.42 7.28 11.62
CA ARG A 132 -11.87 7.07 11.85
C ARG A 132 -12.33 5.80 11.13
N PRO A 133 -11.92 4.62 11.62
CA PRO A 133 -12.18 3.37 10.92
C PRO A 133 -13.68 3.09 10.78
N ALA A 134 -14.12 2.89 9.52
CA ALA A 134 -15.47 2.51 9.16
C ALA A 134 -15.58 1.00 8.83
N VAL A 135 -14.56 0.22 9.16
CA VAL A 135 -14.55 -1.23 9.01
C VAL A 135 -14.89 -1.91 10.34
N ALA A 136 -15.46 -3.11 10.29
CA ALA A 136 -15.84 -3.86 11.48
C ALA A 136 -14.60 -4.29 12.29
N ALA A 137 -14.74 -4.28 13.62
CA ALA A 137 -13.69 -4.74 14.53
C ALA A 137 -13.39 -6.23 14.32
N GLY A 138 -12.10 -6.60 14.29
CA GLY A 138 -11.67 -7.98 14.15
C GLY A 138 -12.10 -8.67 12.84
N ALA A 139 -12.37 -7.89 11.79
CA ALA A 139 -12.94 -8.42 10.56
C ALA A 139 -11.92 -9.08 9.63
N PHE A 140 -10.63 -8.81 9.77
CA PHE A 140 -9.61 -9.18 8.78
C PHE A 140 -8.58 -10.15 9.36
N ASP A 141 -8.30 -11.22 8.63
CA ASP A 141 -7.28 -12.22 8.97
C ASP A 141 -5.88 -11.68 8.71
N TYR A 142 -5.74 -10.87 7.65
CA TYR A 142 -4.49 -10.18 7.28
C TYR A 142 -4.76 -8.71 6.99
N ILE A 143 -3.80 -7.89 7.38
CA ILE A 143 -3.75 -6.47 7.01
C ILE A 143 -2.39 -6.22 6.38
N TRP A 144 -2.33 -5.46 5.30
CA TRP A 144 -1.07 -5.02 4.76
C TRP A 144 -1.09 -3.56 4.31
N GLY A 145 0.10 -3.01 4.07
CA GLY A 145 0.26 -1.68 3.49
C GLY A 145 1.68 -1.49 2.95
N GLY A 146 1.76 -0.89 1.78
CA GLY A 146 3.02 -0.57 1.11
C GLY A 146 3.38 0.90 1.24
N ASP A 147 4.52 1.21 1.87
CA ASP A 147 5.04 2.57 2.07
C ASP A 147 4.09 3.56 2.78
N ILE A 148 3.23 3.03 3.66
CA ILE A 148 2.21 3.83 4.38
C ILE A 148 2.78 4.62 5.57
N MET A 149 4.03 4.38 5.93
CA MET A 149 4.68 5.00 7.08
C MET A 149 5.71 6.05 6.63
N TYR A 150 5.24 7.12 6.02
CA TYR A 150 6.09 8.19 5.49
C TYR A 150 6.15 9.43 6.41
N GLU A 151 5.23 9.56 7.38
CA GLU A 151 5.22 10.62 8.38
C GLU A 151 4.97 10.10 9.80
N ARG A 152 5.58 10.74 10.80
CA ARG A 152 5.43 10.33 12.22
C ARG A 152 4.00 10.38 12.71
N ARG A 153 3.18 11.30 12.22
CA ARG A 153 1.77 11.46 12.62
C ARG A 153 0.92 10.24 12.26
N PHE A 154 1.37 9.37 11.35
CA PHE A 154 0.65 8.16 10.97
C PHE A 154 0.94 6.94 11.84
N VAL A 155 1.95 6.99 12.72
CA VAL A 155 2.31 5.85 13.59
C VAL A 155 1.12 5.40 14.43
N GLU A 156 0.53 6.31 15.19
CA GLU A 156 -0.61 6.00 16.07
C GLU A 156 -1.88 5.61 15.27
N PRO A 157 -2.32 6.35 14.24
CA PRO A 157 -3.45 5.96 13.42
C PRO A 157 -3.31 4.58 12.77
N VAL A 158 -2.16 4.27 12.18
CA VAL A 158 -1.92 2.96 11.54
C VAL A 158 -1.96 1.83 12.57
N LEU A 159 -1.29 1.98 13.72
CA LEU A 159 -1.36 0.97 14.78
C LEU A 159 -2.77 0.85 15.36
N GLY A 160 -3.51 1.95 15.43
CA GLY A 160 -4.90 2.00 15.89
C GLY A 160 -5.84 1.23 14.99
N ILE A 161 -5.81 1.48 13.67
CA ILE A 161 -6.66 0.73 12.72
C ILE A 161 -6.26 -0.74 12.65
N CYS A 162 -4.97 -1.07 12.66
CA CYS A 162 -4.53 -2.47 12.72
C CYS A 162 -5.08 -3.17 13.97
N ARG A 163 -5.05 -2.51 15.13
CA ARG A 163 -5.60 -3.05 16.37
C ARG A 163 -7.11 -3.25 16.30
N HIS A 164 -7.83 -2.30 15.72
CA HIS A 164 -9.29 -2.36 15.55
C HIS A 164 -9.71 -3.48 14.60
N ALA A 165 -9.11 -3.52 13.41
CA ALA A 165 -9.59 -4.31 12.29
C ALA A 165 -9.09 -5.75 12.25
N LEU A 166 -7.91 -6.05 12.87
CA LEU A 166 -7.30 -7.37 12.83
C LEU A 166 -8.04 -8.38 13.69
N ALA A 167 -8.35 -9.54 13.12
CA ALA A 167 -8.91 -10.69 13.82
C ALA A 167 -7.92 -11.27 14.85
N GLU A 168 -8.40 -12.08 15.77
CA GLU A 168 -7.56 -12.85 16.70
C GLU A 168 -6.65 -13.81 15.91
N GLY A 169 -5.37 -13.84 16.26
CA GLY A 169 -4.36 -14.64 15.53
C GLY A 169 -3.96 -14.12 14.16
N GLY A 170 -4.56 -13.03 13.69
CA GLY A 170 -4.22 -12.40 12.41
C GLY A 170 -2.81 -11.81 12.37
N ARG A 171 -2.37 -11.39 11.17
CA ARG A 171 -1.04 -10.80 10.92
C ARG A 171 -1.16 -9.48 10.17
N VAL A 172 -0.22 -8.58 10.46
CA VAL A 172 -0.07 -7.33 9.70
C VAL A 172 1.27 -7.35 8.99
N TRP A 173 1.29 -6.99 7.71
CA TRP A 173 2.50 -6.87 6.90
C TRP A 173 2.67 -5.44 6.42
N VAL A 174 3.78 -4.81 6.77
CA VAL A 174 4.12 -3.46 6.34
C VAL A 174 5.38 -3.52 5.50
N ALA A 175 5.28 -3.03 4.27
CA ALA A 175 6.43 -2.89 3.37
C ALA A 175 7.01 -1.47 3.46
N GLU A 176 8.34 -1.38 3.62
CA GLU A 176 9.02 -0.10 3.80
C GLU A 176 10.40 -0.07 3.11
N PRO A 177 10.79 1.08 2.53
CA PRO A 177 12.04 1.22 1.78
C PRO A 177 13.21 1.79 2.60
N GLY A 178 13.21 1.68 3.92
CA GLY A 178 14.27 2.22 4.79
C GLY A 178 14.10 3.69 5.17
N ARG A 179 12.86 4.19 5.28
CA ARG A 179 12.61 5.57 5.74
C ARG A 179 12.96 5.74 7.22
N THR A 180 13.53 6.88 7.58
CA THR A 180 13.89 7.19 8.98
C THR A 180 12.70 7.19 9.94
N VAL A 181 11.51 7.54 9.45
CA VAL A 181 10.25 7.49 10.21
C VAL A 181 9.96 6.07 10.68
N TYR A 182 10.38 5.06 9.94
CA TYR A 182 10.11 3.67 10.27
C TYR A 182 10.80 3.22 11.56
N GLU A 183 11.95 3.80 11.91
CA GLU A 183 12.57 3.55 13.21
C GLU A 183 11.68 3.98 14.38
N HIS A 184 10.95 5.09 14.24
CA HIS A 184 9.99 5.55 15.25
C HIS A 184 8.80 4.61 15.35
N PHE A 185 8.30 4.14 14.20
CA PHE A 185 7.23 3.15 14.16
C PHE A 185 7.63 1.86 14.90
N LEU A 186 8.80 1.30 14.61
CA LEU A 186 9.27 0.10 15.29
C LEU A 186 9.46 0.29 16.79
N LYS A 187 9.95 1.46 17.22
CA LYS A 187 10.10 1.79 18.66
C LYS A 187 8.76 1.92 19.37
N ALA A 188 7.72 2.37 18.68
CA ALA A 188 6.38 2.54 19.23
C ALA A 188 5.62 1.20 19.37
N LEU A 189 5.96 0.16 18.61
CA LEU A 189 5.23 -1.11 18.60
C LEU A 189 4.91 -1.67 19.99
N PRO A 190 5.88 -1.76 20.96
CA PRO A 190 5.62 -2.30 22.29
C PRO A 190 4.58 -1.49 23.08
N ASP A 191 4.58 -0.16 22.94
CA ASP A 191 3.67 0.74 23.66
C ASP A 191 2.23 0.57 23.19
N PHE A 192 2.04 0.14 21.94
CA PHE A 192 0.74 -0.18 21.37
C PHE A 192 0.36 -1.67 21.44
N GLY A 193 1.17 -2.47 22.14
CA GLY A 193 0.91 -3.91 22.31
C GLY A 193 1.22 -4.76 21.08
N TRP A 194 2.20 -4.35 20.29
CA TRP A 194 2.67 -5.07 19.11
C TRP A 194 4.09 -5.58 19.25
N THR A 195 4.39 -6.65 18.54
CA THR A 195 5.77 -7.08 18.21
C THR A 195 5.97 -7.02 16.72
N GLY A 196 7.17 -6.70 16.27
CA GLY A 196 7.54 -6.64 14.86
C GLY A 196 8.74 -7.52 14.55
N LYS A 197 8.68 -8.22 13.41
CA LYS A 197 9.77 -9.03 12.88
C LYS A 197 9.97 -8.74 11.40
N LYS A 198 11.20 -8.47 10.97
CA LYS A 198 11.55 -8.40 9.56
C LYS A 198 11.53 -9.81 8.99
N VAL A 199 10.65 -10.07 7.99
CA VAL A 199 10.40 -11.42 7.45
C VAL A 199 10.86 -11.58 6.02
N TYR A 200 11.01 -10.48 5.29
CA TYR A 200 11.43 -10.51 3.89
C TYR A 200 12.17 -9.23 3.52
N VAL A 201 13.10 -9.30 2.57
CA VAL A 201 13.81 -8.16 1.98
C VAL A 201 14.04 -8.46 0.52
N GLU A 202 13.78 -7.49 -0.34
CA GLU A 202 14.05 -7.60 -1.77
C GLU A 202 14.50 -6.26 -2.35
N LYS A 203 15.32 -6.33 -3.42
CA LYS A 203 15.71 -5.18 -4.23
C LYS A 203 14.95 -5.21 -5.54
N VAL A 204 14.19 -4.16 -5.77
CA VAL A 204 13.43 -3.95 -7.01
C VAL A 204 13.96 -2.74 -7.76
N ASP A 205 13.71 -2.67 -9.05
CA ASP A 205 14.07 -1.50 -9.84
C ASP A 205 13.20 -0.31 -9.42
N ALA A 206 13.83 0.86 -9.30
CA ALA A 206 13.08 2.09 -9.08
C ALA A 206 12.23 2.37 -10.33
N LEU A 207 10.95 2.65 -10.14
CA LEU A 207 9.98 2.82 -11.23
C LEU A 207 10.10 4.17 -11.95
N TYR A 208 10.71 5.17 -11.31
CA TYR A 208 10.82 6.52 -11.83
C TYR A 208 12.27 6.99 -11.84
N ALA A 209 12.72 7.54 -12.96
CA ALA A 209 13.95 8.33 -13.20
C ALA A 209 15.25 8.00 -12.41
N GLN A 210 15.22 7.04 -11.53
CA GLN A 210 16.37 6.64 -10.73
C GLN A 210 16.99 5.37 -11.31
N SER A 211 18.23 5.44 -11.73
CA SER A 211 19.00 4.29 -12.23
C SER A 211 19.45 3.32 -11.14
N CYS A 212 18.81 3.33 -9.98
CA CYS A 212 19.18 2.51 -8.83
C CYS A 212 18.07 1.52 -8.47
N LYS A 213 18.49 0.42 -7.83
CA LYS A 213 17.55 -0.49 -7.17
C LYS A 213 17.20 0.05 -5.78
N VAL A 214 15.92 -0.05 -5.45
CA VAL A 214 15.41 0.26 -4.11
C VAL A 214 15.28 -1.06 -3.34
N GLU A 215 15.89 -1.12 -2.16
CA GLU A 215 15.67 -2.22 -1.22
C GLU A 215 14.47 -1.89 -0.35
N ALA A 216 13.51 -2.80 -0.26
CA ALA A 216 12.42 -2.68 0.69
C ALA A 216 12.29 -3.97 1.53
N ALA A 217 11.82 -3.79 2.75
CA ALA A 217 11.64 -4.86 3.72
C ALA A 217 10.16 -5.03 4.06
N ILE A 218 9.76 -6.29 4.31
CA ILE A 218 8.47 -6.61 4.91
C ILE A 218 8.67 -6.86 6.39
N TRP A 219 7.91 -6.13 7.19
CA TRP A 219 7.78 -6.37 8.61
C TRP A 219 6.44 -7.03 8.91
N GLU A 220 6.49 -8.17 9.59
CA GLU A 220 5.32 -8.82 10.15
C GLU A 220 5.11 -8.32 11.57
N LEU A 221 3.90 -7.81 11.83
CA LEU A 221 3.48 -7.41 13.16
C LEU A 221 2.47 -8.41 13.69
N ALA A 222 2.59 -8.73 14.97
CA ALA A 222 1.65 -9.56 15.70
C ALA A 222 1.29 -8.90 17.04
N ARG A 223 0.07 -9.15 17.52
CA ARG A 223 -0.32 -8.70 18.86
C ARG A 223 0.57 -9.36 19.91
N ARG A 224 0.97 -8.57 20.88
CA ARG A 224 1.68 -9.05 22.06
C ARG A 224 0.68 -9.75 22.97
N ASN A 225 0.94 -11.02 23.30
CA ASN A 225 0.16 -11.78 24.28
C ASN A 225 0.38 -11.24 25.69
#